data_83eff8ea910c8e51c4dcd940da4a0195
#
_entry.id   83eff8ea910c8e51c4dcd940da4a0195
#
_cell.length_a   1.000
_cell.length_b   1.000
_cell.length_c   1.000
_cell.angle_alpha   90.00
_cell.angle_beta   90.00
_cell.angle_gamma   90.00
#
_symmetry.space_group_name_H-M   'P 1'
#
loop_
_entity.id
_entity.type
_entity.pdbx_description
1 polymer ?
#
loop_
_entity_poly.entity_id
_entity_poly.type
_entity_poly.pdbx_seq_one_letter_code
_entity_poly.pdbx_strand_id
1 'polypeptide(L)'
;AIGRSIAERTGMALAEEDAFYLVSFDCDAITAMNMDAEVTDADGRSVMTALYLPDVVKDYSETDEVSGKPHRYGCSGIDGTAYGPVFGERPDSQKKIMVCYGVYSDVERTDNDHQVILQYDPAMIEEWGKPLTQAAPHHSGCPCEARYFFHTGNTTYGVQNLEYDGFTRTYLVAVYTGKKERFTNYPLFFIDATVAPVVSELIGRGGEAGLLLSPARPTEAVSETGGCWFGLGQTGVYAFGDGTYAFSQHMNRVEESGVRTQASEVILYRLDETGDFVFAEV
;
A
#
# COMPACT_ATOMS: atom_id res chain seq x y z
N ALA A 1 -12.48 3.65 5.06
CA ALA A 1 -12.40 5.09 5.42
C ALA A 1 -12.90 5.98 4.28
N ILE A 2 -12.54 5.70 3.03
CA ILE A 2 -12.99 6.49 1.87
C ILE A 2 -14.52 6.44 1.75
N GLY A 3 -15.16 5.28 1.86
CA GLY A 3 -16.61 5.14 1.79
C GLY A 3 -17.37 5.95 2.84
N ARG A 4 -16.89 5.97 4.09
CA ARG A 4 -17.51 6.77 5.16
C ARG A 4 -17.36 8.27 4.90
N SER A 5 -16.18 8.73 4.46
CA SER A 5 -15.93 10.15 4.12
C SER A 5 -16.74 10.60 2.89
N ILE A 6 -16.97 9.72 1.92
CA ILE A 6 -17.83 10.01 0.77
C ILE A 6 -19.29 10.07 1.21
N ALA A 7 -19.77 9.11 2.00
CA ALA A 7 -21.13 9.09 2.53
C ALA A 7 -21.45 10.35 3.35
N GLU A 8 -20.52 10.81 4.18
CA GLU A 8 -20.67 12.03 4.98
C GLU A 8 -20.76 13.30 4.10
N ARG A 9 -20.04 13.34 2.96
CA ARG A 9 -20.02 14.50 2.06
C ARG A 9 -21.17 14.51 1.05
N THR A 10 -21.58 13.34 0.58
CA THR A 10 -22.56 13.22 -0.51
C THR A 10 -23.93 12.76 -0.03
N GLY A 11 -24.06 12.29 1.21
CA GLY A 11 -25.27 11.66 1.71
C GLY A 11 -25.57 10.29 1.11
N MET A 12 -24.67 9.74 0.30
CA MET A 12 -24.79 8.39 -0.28
C MET A 12 -24.09 7.38 0.62
N ALA A 13 -24.83 6.38 1.09
CA ALA A 13 -24.26 5.23 1.78
C ALA A 13 -23.72 4.26 0.72
N LEU A 14 -22.39 4.20 0.57
CA LEU A 14 -21.76 3.09 -0.14
C LEU A 14 -21.64 1.90 0.80
N ALA A 15 -21.90 0.70 0.28
CA ALA A 15 -21.61 -0.53 1.01
C ALA A 15 -20.10 -0.65 1.24
N GLU A 16 -19.68 -1.29 2.34
CA GLU A 16 -18.23 -1.46 2.62
C GLU A 16 -17.53 -2.26 1.51
N GLU A 17 -18.25 -3.19 0.89
CA GLU A 17 -17.79 -3.96 -0.27
C GLU A 17 -17.52 -3.14 -1.54
N ASP A 18 -18.05 -1.93 -1.62
CA ASP A 18 -17.85 -1.03 -2.76
C ASP A 18 -16.65 -0.09 -2.59
N ALA A 19 -15.78 -0.34 -1.62
CA ALA A 19 -14.72 0.61 -1.23
C ALA A 19 -13.31 0.23 -1.72
N PHE A 20 -13.11 -0.95 -2.33
CA PHE A 20 -11.76 -1.46 -2.61
C PHE A 20 -11.52 -1.64 -4.10
N TYR A 21 -10.86 -0.65 -4.68
CA TYR A 21 -10.50 -0.60 -6.10
C TYR A 21 -9.03 -0.23 -6.28
N LEU A 22 -8.41 -0.83 -7.29
CA LEU A 22 -7.20 -0.30 -7.91
C LEU A 22 -7.64 0.63 -9.03
N VAL A 23 -7.18 1.89 -8.98
CA VAL A 23 -7.57 2.92 -9.94
C VAL A 23 -6.39 3.26 -10.83
N SER A 24 -6.60 3.22 -12.13
CA SER A 24 -5.65 3.64 -13.16
C SER A 24 -6.16 4.91 -13.84
N PHE A 25 -5.26 5.87 -14.03
CA PHE A 25 -5.54 7.11 -14.76
C PHE A 25 -4.75 7.15 -16.05
N ASP A 26 -5.40 7.56 -17.13
CA ASP A 26 -4.71 7.99 -18.34
C ASP A 26 -4.19 9.42 -18.12
N CYS A 27 -2.89 9.54 -17.84
CA CYS A 27 -2.27 10.82 -17.54
C CYS A 27 -2.30 11.77 -18.74
N ASP A 28 -2.29 11.26 -19.97
CA ASP A 28 -2.35 12.08 -21.19
C ASP A 28 -3.74 12.68 -21.42
N ALA A 29 -4.77 12.04 -20.85
CA ALA A 29 -6.14 12.54 -20.91
C ALA A 29 -6.44 13.61 -19.82
N ILE A 30 -5.54 13.80 -18.83
CA ILE A 30 -5.70 14.83 -17.80
C ILE A 30 -5.25 16.19 -18.34
N THR A 31 -6.21 17.01 -18.78
CA THR A 31 -5.94 18.29 -19.45
C THR A 31 -6.25 19.52 -18.60
N ALA A 32 -6.88 19.35 -17.44
CA ALA A 32 -7.28 20.47 -16.57
C ALA A 32 -7.21 20.07 -15.09
N MET A 33 -7.03 21.09 -14.23
CA MET A 33 -7.20 20.93 -12.78
C MET A 33 -8.67 20.68 -12.42
N ASN A 34 -8.90 19.82 -11.42
CA ASN A 34 -10.25 19.44 -10.95
C ASN A 34 -11.12 18.82 -12.06
N MET A 35 -10.49 18.14 -12.99
CA MET A 35 -11.18 17.39 -14.03
C MET A 35 -12.02 16.29 -13.41
N ASP A 36 -13.23 16.08 -13.91
CA ASP A 36 -14.08 14.98 -13.48
C ASP A 36 -13.48 13.64 -13.93
N ALA A 37 -13.33 12.71 -13.02
CA ALA A 37 -12.80 11.37 -13.31
C ALA A 37 -13.72 10.54 -14.21
N GLU A 38 -14.99 10.91 -14.32
CA GLU A 38 -15.98 10.27 -15.21
C GLU A 38 -15.92 10.80 -16.66
N VAL A 39 -15.08 11.82 -16.92
CA VAL A 39 -14.92 12.36 -18.28
C VAL A 39 -14.30 11.32 -19.20
N THR A 40 -14.86 11.20 -20.38
CA THR A 40 -14.26 10.44 -21.48
C THR A 40 -13.54 11.40 -22.42
N ASP A 41 -12.43 10.94 -22.99
CA ASP A 41 -11.74 11.66 -24.06
C ASP A 41 -12.55 11.67 -25.37
N ALA A 42 -12.03 12.33 -26.41
CA ALA A 42 -12.67 12.43 -27.72
C ALA A 42 -12.88 11.06 -28.41
N ASP A 43 -12.10 10.05 -28.04
CA ASP A 43 -12.17 8.69 -28.55
C ASP A 43 -13.09 7.78 -27.70
N GLY A 44 -13.74 8.33 -26.68
CA GLY A 44 -14.64 7.61 -25.78
C GLY A 44 -13.93 6.79 -24.71
N ARG A 45 -12.63 7.01 -24.45
CA ARG A 45 -11.88 6.38 -23.38
C ARG A 45 -12.12 7.10 -22.07
N SER A 46 -12.34 6.37 -21.01
CA SER A 46 -12.42 6.95 -19.67
C SER A 46 -11.07 7.43 -19.20
N VAL A 47 -11.01 8.64 -18.61
CA VAL A 47 -9.81 9.17 -17.95
C VAL A 47 -9.41 8.30 -16.77
N MET A 48 -10.38 7.68 -16.11
CA MET A 48 -10.17 6.80 -14.96
C MET A 48 -10.79 5.43 -15.23
N THR A 49 -10.01 4.40 -14.97
CA THR A 49 -10.45 3.01 -14.98
C THR A 49 -10.20 2.40 -13.61
N ALA A 50 -11.17 1.70 -13.06
CA ALA A 50 -11.08 1.04 -11.77
C ALA A 50 -11.25 -0.47 -11.90
N LEU A 51 -10.44 -1.20 -11.14
CA LEU A 51 -10.52 -2.64 -10.98
C LEU A 51 -10.97 -2.96 -9.55
N TYR A 52 -12.04 -3.73 -9.43
CA TYR A 52 -12.51 -4.21 -8.13
C TYR A 52 -11.56 -5.27 -7.56
N LEU A 53 -11.30 -5.20 -6.25
CA LEU A 53 -10.37 -6.09 -5.55
C LEU A 53 -11.13 -7.07 -4.63
N PRO A 54 -11.67 -8.18 -5.17
CA PRO A 54 -12.52 -9.10 -4.39
C PRO A 54 -11.78 -9.76 -3.22
N ASP A 55 -10.48 -10.03 -3.34
CA ASP A 55 -9.69 -10.63 -2.26
C ASP A 55 -9.56 -9.70 -1.06
N VAL A 56 -9.43 -8.38 -1.30
CA VAL A 56 -9.37 -7.38 -0.23
C VAL A 56 -10.73 -7.27 0.47
N VAL A 57 -11.81 -7.23 -0.30
CA VAL A 57 -13.18 -7.19 0.24
C VAL A 57 -13.45 -8.42 1.09
N LYS A 58 -13.03 -9.59 0.62
CA LYS A 58 -13.16 -10.83 1.37
C LYS A 58 -12.43 -10.75 2.71
N ASP A 59 -11.17 -10.35 2.73
CA ASP A 59 -10.39 -10.19 3.97
C ASP A 59 -10.99 -9.14 4.90
N TYR A 60 -11.50 -8.05 4.34
CA TYR A 60 -12.12 -6.98 5.12
C TYR A 60 -13.41 -7.45 5.82
N SER A 61 -14.24 -8.22 5.13
CA SER A 61 -15.52 -8.71 5.62
C SER A 61 -15.41 -9.99 6.44
N GLU A 62 -14.28 -10.69 6.39
CA GLU A 62 -14.05 -11.92 7.14
C GLU A 62 -14.13 -11.69 8.65
N THR A 63 -14.65 -12.69 9.35
CA THR A 63 -14.78 -12.69 10.81
C THR A 63 -13.94 -13.83 11.36
N ASP A 64 -13.12 -13.53 12.37
CA ASP A 64 -12.41 -14.55 13.12
C ASP A 64 -13.40 -15.51 13.78
N GLU A 65 -13.31 -16.81 13.47
CA GLU A 65 -14.24 -17.82 13.91
C GLU A 65 -14.23 -18.04 15.43
N VAL A 66 -13.11 -17.76 16.08
CA VAL A 66 -12.92 -17.98 17.52
C VAL A 66 -13.42 -16.79 18.34
N SER A 67 -13.01 -15.58 17.95
CA SER A 67 -13.35 -14.36 18.68
C SER A 67 -14.66 -13.71 18.23
N GLY A 68 -15.16 -14.07 17.04
CA GLY A 68 -16.29 -13.42 16.38
C GLY A 68 -16.02 -11.97 15.96
N LYS A 69 -14.77 -11.51 16.03
CA LYS A 69 -14.40 -10.14 15.64
C LYS A 69 -14.13 -10.08 14.14
N PRO A 70 -14.52 -8.98 13.45
CA PRO A 70 -14.16 -8.77 12.05
C PRO A 70 -12.64 -8.73 11.88
N HIS A 71 -12.10 -9.39 10.86
CA HIS A 71 -10.68 -9.31 10.52
C HIS A 71 -10.27 -7.90 10.12
N ARG A 72 -11.05 -7.26 9.26
CA ARG A 72 -10.87 -5.87 8.83
C ARG A 72 -9.48 -5.55 8.27
N TYR A 73 -8.89 -6.49 7.53
CA TYR A 73 -7.73 -6.19 6.71
C TYR A 73 -8.11 -5.10 5.69
N GLY A 74 -7.21 -4.17 5.43
CA GLY A 74 -7.48 -3.07 4.50
C GLY A 74 -8.45 -2.00 4.99
N CYS A 75 -8.82 -1.98 6.28
CA CYS A 75 -9.86 -1.07 6.77
C CYS A 75 -9.47 0.42 6.79
N SER A 76 -8.21 0.77 6.64
CA SER A 76 -7.78 2.18 6.62
C SER A 76 -7.05 2.59 5.36
N GLY A 77 -6.90 1.72 4.41
CA GLY A 77 -6.29 2.07 3.15
C GLY A 77 -5.61 0.87 2.52
N ILE A 78 -5.82 0.71 1.24
CA ILE A 78 -4.97 -0.04 0.35
C ILE A 78 -4.14 1.04 -0.34
N ASP A 79 -3.28 1.70 0.41
CA ASP A 79 -2.49 2.80 -0.14
C ASP A 79 -1.13 2.30 -0.67
N GLY A 80 -0.73 1.08 -0.29
CA GLY A 80 0.50 0.46 -0.74
C GLY A 80 0.36 -0.22 -2.09
N THR A 81 0.75 0.45 -3.17
CA THR A 81 0.73 -0.12 -4.52
C THR A 81 2.08 0.11 -5.19
N ALA A 82 2.71 -0.96 -5.68
CA ALA A 82 3.97 -0.89 -6.40
C ALA A 82 3.93 -1.65 -7.73
N TYR A 83 4.79 -1.27 -8.65
CA TYR A 83 5.02 -1.98 -9.90
C TYR A 83 6.47 -2.49 -9.95
N GLY A 84 6.65 -3.79 -9.76
CA GLY A 84 7.97 -4.38 -9.61
C GLY A 84 8.02 -5.87 -9.96
N PRO A 85 9.22 -6.49 -9.89
CA PRO A 85 9.39 -7.91 -10.17
C PRO A 85 8.68 -8.78 -9.14
N VAL A 86 8.36 -10.01 -9.52
CA VAL A 86 7.90 -11.05 -8.58
C VAL A 86 9.03 -11.41 -7.61
N PHE A 87 8.68 -11.66 -6.35
CA PHE A 87 9.65 -12.04 -5.33
C PHE A 87 10.42 -13.32 -5.72
N GLY A 88 11.75 -13.24 -5.65
CA GLY A 88 12.67 -14.32 -6.05
C GLY A 88 12.98 -14.36 -7.54
N GLU A 89 12.37 -13.50 -8.34
CA GLU A 89 12.70 -13.39 -9.76
C GLU A 89 13.78 -12.34 -10.05
N ARG A 90 14.25 -12.34 -11.29
CA ARG A 90 15.25 -11.38 -11.72
C ARG A 90 14.62 -9.97 -11.88
N PRO A 91 15.40 -8.89 -11.64
CA PRO A 91 14.90 -7.52 -11.75
C PRO A 91 14.37 -7.14 -13.15
N ASP A 92 14.83 -7.85 -14.19
CA ASP A 92 14.42 -7.66 -15.59
C ASP A 92 13.26 -8.58 -16.01
N SER A 93 12.70 -9.38 -15.09
CA SER A 93 11.51 -10.20 -15.35
C SER A 93 10.26 -9.33 -15.56
N GLN A 94 9.19 -9.96 -16.02
CA GLN A 94 7.89 -9.29 -16.14
C GLN A 94 7.48 -8.70 -14.79
N LYS A 95 7.24 -7.40 -14.78
CA LYS A 95 6.78 -6.70 -13.58
C LYS A 95 5.29 -6.96 -13.35
N LYS A 96 4.93 -7.00 -12.09
CA LYS A 96 3.56 -7.19 -11.59
C LYS A 96 3.12 -5.99 -10.75
N ILE A 97 1.82 -5.82 -10.62
CA ILE A 97 1.24 -4.87 -9.69
C ILE A 97 1.13 -5.58 -8.34
N MET A 98 1.73 -4.96 -7.31
CA MET A 98 1.65 -5.40 -5.93
C MET A 98 0.74 -4.47 -5.16
N VAL A 99 -0.27 -5.01 -4.48
CA VAL A 99 -1.20 -4.27 -3.63
C VAL A 99 -0.99 -4.70 -2.19
N CYS A 100 -0.59 -3.79 -1.32
CA CYS A 100 -0.25 -4.07 0.06
C CYS A 100 -1.25 -3.43 1.03
N TYR A 101 -1.65 -4.18 2.05
CA TYR A 101 -2.55 -3.74 3.11
C TYR A 101 -2.32 -4.51 4.41
N GLY A 102 -2.89 -4.01 5.50
CA GLY A 102 -2.84 -4.65 6.80
C GLY A 102 -4.10 -4.36 7.63
N VAL A 103 -4.14 -4.91 8.83
CA VAL A 103 -5.27 -4.70 9.75
C VAL A 103 -5.09 -3.39 10.50
N TYR A 104 -6.19 -2.65 10.66
CA TYR A 104 -6.25 -1.47 11.50
C TYR A 104 -5.82 -1.78 12.94
N SER A 105 -5.19 -0.81 13.59
CA SER A 105 -4.59 -0.91 14.91
C SER A 105 -5.51 -1.56 15.95
N ASP A 106 -5.11 -2.76 16.37
CA ASP A 106 -5.64 -3.43 17.55
C ASP A 106 -4.46 -4.10 18.26
N VAL A 107 -4.02 -3.53 19.37
CA VAL A 107 -2.82 -3.97 20.10
C VAL A 107 -3.01 -5.30 20.83
N GLU A 108 -4.25 -5.69 21.09
CA GLU A 108 -4.59 -6.95 21.75
C GLU A 108 -4.64 -8.14 20.78
N ARG A 109 -4.84 -7.89 19.49
CA ARG A 109 -4.88 -8.94 18.47
C ARG A 109 -3.51 -9.57 18.27
N THR A 110 -3.51 -10.86 17.93
CA THR A 110 -2.30 -11.64 17.61
C THR A 110 -2.24 -12.07 16.14
N ASP A 111 -3.34 -11.93 15.41
CA ASP A 111 -3.49 -12.33 14.00
C ASP A 111 -3.21 -11.20 13.00
N ASN A 112 -2.94 -9.98 13.47
CA ASN A 112 -2.69 -8.79 12.65
C ASN A 112 -1.22 -8.34 12.62
N ASP A 113 -0.29 -9.26 12.81
CA ASP A 113 1.15 -8.96 12.87
C ASP A 113 1.83 -9.01 11.49
N HIS A 114 1.12 -9.47 10.46
CA HIS A 114 1.59 -9.52 9.08
C HIS A 114 0.87 -8.48 8.22
N GLN A 115 1.61 -7.89 7.28
CA GLN A 115 1.01 -7.20 6.14
C GLN A 115 0.75 -8.21 5.03
N VAL A 116 -0.29 -7.98 4.24
CA VAL A 116 -0.66 -8.79 3.09
C VAL A 116 -0.25 -8.06 1.82
N ILE A 117 0.37 -8.78 0.88
CA ILE A 117 0.71 -8.27 -0.45
C ILE A 117 0.06 -9.18 -1.49
N LEU A 118 -0.82 -8.62 -2.30
CA LEU A 118 -1.46 -9.31 -3.41
C LEU A 118 -0.75 -8.97 -4.71
N GLN A 119 -0.53 -9.99 -5.55
CA GLN A 119 0.08 -9.85 -6.86
C GLN A 119 -0.96 -9.93 -7.96
N TYR A 120 -0.85 -9.03 -8.94
CA TYR A 120 -1.72 -9.00 -10.11
C TYR A 120 -0.93 -8.80 -11.42
N ASP A 121 -1.42 -9.39 -12.51
CA ASP A 121 -0.91 -9.07 -13.85
C ASP A 121 -1.43 -7.69 -14.29
N PRO A 122 -0.58 -6.80 -14.81
CA PRO A 122 -1.03 -5.50 -15.33
C PRO A 122 -2.12 -5.59 -16.42
N ALA A 123 -2.13 -6.66 -17.20
CA ALA A 123 -3.13 -6.87 -18.25
C ALA A 123 -4.58 -6.93 -17.69
N MET A 124 -4.75 -7.22 -16.40
CA MET A 124 -6.07 -7.24 -15.76
C MET A 124 -6.79 -5.87 -15.83
N ILE A 125 -6.03 -4.77 -15.89
CA ILE A 125 -6.62 -3.42 -15.99
C ILE A 125 -7.36 -3.28 -17.31
N GLU A 126 -6.81 -3.79 -18.39
CA GLU A 126 -7.46 -3.79 -19.71
C GLU A 126 -8.62 -4.79 -19.78
N GLU A 127 -8.48 -5.95 -19.13
CA GLU A 127 -9.46 -7.03 -19.21
C GLU A 127 -10.69 -6.77 -18.32
N TRP A 128 -10.49 -6.28 -17.09
CA TRP A 128 -11.52 -6.16 -16.04
C TRP A 128 -11.85 -4.73 -15.66
N GLY A 129 -10.95 -3.78 -15.95
CA GLY A 129 -11.13 -2.38 -15.56
C GLY A 129 -12.33 -1.76 -16.28
N LYS A 130 -13.10 -0.96 -15.51
CA LYS A 130 -14.25 -0.20 -16.01
C LYS A 130 -14.25 1.20 -15.42
N PRO A 131 -14.89 2.17 -16.08
CA PRO A 131 -15.16 3.46 -15.45
C PRO A 131 -15.93 3.26 -14.15
N LEU A 132 -15.50 3.98 -13.09
CA LEU A 132 -16.14 3.92 -11.78
C LEU A 132 -16.93 5.19 -11.54
N THR A 133 -18.21 5.04 -11.20
CA THR A 133 -19.07 6.14 -10.76
C THR A 133 -19.55 5.89 -9.34
N GLN A 134 -19.71 6.96 -8.56
CA GLN A 134 -20.24 6.84 -7.19
C GLN A 134 -21.72 6.38 -7.17
N ALA A 135 -22.46 6.75 -8.20
CA ALA A 135 -23.90 6.42 -8.30
C ALA A 135 -24.14 4.94 -8.66
N ALA A 136 -23.17 4.29 -9.29
CA ALA A 136 -23.27 2.91 -9.75
C ALA A 136 -21.88 2.24 -9.67
N PRO A 137 -21.39 1.89 -8.47
CA PRO A 137 -20.13 1.15 -8.32
C PRO A 137 -20.27 -0.23 -8.98
N HIS A 138 -19.21 -0.70 -9.58
CA HIS A 138 -19.18 -2.02 -10.22
C HIS A 138 -18.25 -2.99 -9.47
N HIS A 139 -18.49 -4.29 -9.61
CA HIS A 139 -17.66 -5.34 -9.05
C HIS A 139 -16.87 -6.10 -10.15
N SER A 140 -16.50 -5.40 -11.25
CA SER A 140 -15.65 -5.96 -12.27
C SER A 140 -14.22 -6.04 -11.77
N GLY A 141 -13.70 -7.25 -11.62
CA GLY A 141 -12.38 -7.52 -11.05
C GLY A 141 -12.03 -8.99 -11.16
N CYS A 142 -10.81 -9.33 -10.78
CA CYS A 142 -10.32 -10.70 -10.78
C CYS A 142 -9.65 -11.03 -9.44
N PRO A 143 -9.51 -12.33 -9.09
CA PRO A 143 -8.71 -12.75 -7.96
C PRO A 143 -7.23 -12.45 -8.21
N CYS A 144 -6.46 -12.29 -7.13
CA CYS A 144 -5.01 -12.14 -7.22
C CYS A 144 -4.33 -13.42 -7.74
N GLU A 145 -3.18 -13.27 -8.41
CA GLU A 145 -2.35 -14.40 -8.85
C GLU A 145 -1.63 -15.08 -7.68
N ALA A 146 -1.21 -14.28 -6.69
CA ALA A 146 -0.53 -14.74 -5.50
C ALA A 146 -0.80 -13.82 -4.32
N ARG A 147 -0.72 -14.41 -3.11
CA ARG A 147 -0.86 -13.71 -1.83
C ARG A 147 0.38 -13.98 -1.00
N TYR A 148 1.04 -12.92 -0.59
CA TYR A 148 2.24 -12.96 0.26
C TYR A 148 1.98 -12.30 1.60
N PHE A 149 2.80 -12.68 2.58
CA PHE A 149 2.75 -12.14 3.94
C PHE A 149 4.12 -11.61 4.33
N PHE A 150 4.15 -10.46 4.97
CA PHE A 150 5.37 -9.90 5.54
C PHE A 150 5.15 -9.51 7.01
N HIS A 151 6.00 -10.01 7.90
CA HIS A 151 5.85 -9.83 9.33
C HIS A 151 6.42 -8.48 9.77
N THR A 152 5.57 -7.52 10.09
CA THR A 152 5.95 -6.18 10.57
C THR A 152 5.58 -5.93 12.02
N GLY A 153 4.79 -6.80 12.61
CA GLY A 153 4.08 -6.52 13.86
C GLY A 153 2.85 -5.65 13.62
N ASN A 154 2.29 -5.08 14.69
CA ASN A 154 1.13 -4.20 14.59
C ASN A 154 1.52 -2.83 14.01
N THR A 155 0.73 -2.37 13.05
CA THR A 155 0.78 -0.99 12.53
C THR A 155 -0.49 -0.24 12.88
N THR A 156 -0.43 1.10 13.00
CA THR A 156 -1.58 1.90 13.46
C THR A 156 -2.68 1.95 12.41
N TYR A 157 -2.33 2.08 11.14
CA TYR A 157 -3.28 2.21 10.04
C TYR A 157 -3.01 1.24 8.88
N GLY A 158 -2.26 0.16 9.13
CA GLY A 158 -1.80 -0.73 8.08
C GLY A 158 -0.72 -0.10 7.21
N VAL A 159 -0.56 -0.63 6.01
CA VAL A 159 0.39 -0.10 5.02
C VAL A 159 -0.14 1.20 4.45
N GLN A 160 0.74 2.19 4.32
CA GLN A 160 0.43 3.48 3.72
C GLN A 160 1.06 3.64 2.33
N ASN A 161 2.22 3.04 2.11
CA ASN A 161 2.88 2.99 0.81
C ASN A 161 3.65 1.69 0.63
N LEU A 162 3.74 1.26 -0.62
CA LEU A 162 4.62 0.20 -1.10
C LEU A 162 5.36 0.74 -2.32
N GLU A 163 6.70 0.62 -2.34
CA GLU A 163 7.52 1.08 -3.46
C GLU A 163 8.60 0.05 -3.78
N TYR A 164 8.84 -0.23 -5.07
CA TYR A 164 9.95 -1.08 -5.50
C TYR A 164 11.17 -0.24 -5.83
N ASP A 165 12.28 -0.51 -5.15
CA ASP A 165 13.56 0.09 -5.46
C ASP A 165 14.48 -0.87 -6.22
N GLY A 166 14.79 -0.50 -7.45
CA GLY A 166 15.69 -1.27 -8.32
C GLY A 166 17.16 -1.20 -7.90
N PHE A 167 17.57 -0.18 -7.14
CA PHE A 167 18.94 -0.01 -6.67
C PHE A 167 19.29 -1.02 -5.57
N THR A 168 18.48 -1.09 -4.53
CA THR A 168 18.64 -2.07 -3.44
C THR A 168 18.01 -3.42 -3.77
N ARG A 169 17.15 -3.48 -4.75
CA ARG A 169 16.30 -4.64 -5.10
C ARG A 169 15.41 -5.07 -3.95
N THR A 170 14.78 -4.07 -3.32
CA THR A 170 13.84 -4.28 -2.20
C THR A 170 12.50 -3.63 -2.49
N TYR A 171 11.48 -4.10 -1.79
CA TYR A 171 10.23 -3.35 -1.63
C TYR A 171 10.26 -2.60 -0.31
N LEU A 172 10.03 -1.30 -0.36
CA LEU A 172 9.86 -0.45 0.82
C LEU A 172 8.39 -0.48 1.23
N VAL A 173 8.13 -0.77 2.49
CA VAL A 173 6.79 -0.77 3.09
C VAL A 173 6.74 0.30 4.16
N ALA A 174 6.05 1.40 3.89
CA ALA A 174 5.87 2.47 4.86
C ALA A 174 4.56 2.28 5.63
N VAL A 175 4.64 2.39 6.96
CA VAL A 175 3.53 2.16 7.87
C VAL A 175 3.50 3.25 8.93
N TYR A 176 2.34 3.56 9.49
CA TYR A 176 2.31 4.32 10.73
C TYR A 176 2.80 3.45 11.89
N THR A 177 3.63 4.03 12.74
CA THR A 177 4.23 3.34 13.89
C THR A 177 3.18 2.67 14.75
N GLY A 178 3.34 1.38 14.99
CA GLY A 178 2.48 0.57 15.85
C GLY A 178 2.71 0.87 17.33
N LYS A 179 1.94 0.18 18.19
CA LYS A 179 1.97 0.35 19.65
C LYS A 179 2.02 -0.97 20.43
N LYS A 180 2.28 -2.10 19.75
CA LYS A 180 2.44 -3.38 20.45
C LYS A 180 3.80 -3.44 21.12
N GLU A 181 3.83 -3.55 22.44
CA GLU A 181 5.06 -3.53 23.26
C GLU A 181 6.03 -4.68 22.91
N ARG A 182 5.51 -5.80 22.38
CA ARG A 182 6.34 -6.95 21.98
C ARG A 182 7.14 -6.74 20.70
N PHE A 183 6.89 -5.66 19.96
CA PHE A 183 7.58 -5.32 18.72
C PHE A 183 8.30 -3.97 18.83
N THR A 184 9.32 -3.79 18.01
CA THR A 184 10.07 -2.53 17.91
C THR A 184 9.24 -1.43 17.25
N ASN A 185 8.21 -1.78 16.45
CA ASN A 185 7.28 -0.85 15.80
C ASN A 185 7.96 0.16 14.86
N TYR A 186 8.81 -0.31 13.97
CA TYR A 186 9.43 0.53 12.95
C TYR A 186 8.39 1.18 12.03
N PRO A 187 8.64 2.40 11.52
CA PRO A 187 7.76 3.07 10.56
C PRO A 187 8.03 2.69 9.10
N LEU A 188 9.18 2.11 8.79
CA LEU A 188 9.58 1.70 7.44
C LEU A 188 10.20 0.31 7.49
N PHE A 189 9.90 -0.51 6.48
CA PHE A 189 10.47 -1.85 6.33
C PHE A 189 10.96 -2.07 4.91
N PHE A 190 11.98 -2.92 4.80
CA PHE A 190 12.57 -3.36 3.54
C PHE A 190 12.36 -4.87 3.36
N ILE A 191 11.74 -5.28 2.26
CA ILE A 191 11.54 -6.68 1.87
C ILE A 191 12.53 -7.02 0.76
N ASP A 192 13.27 -8.11 0.90
CA ASP A 192 14.19 -8.57 -0.14
C ASP A 192 13.41 -9.13 -1.35
N ALA A 193 13.42 -8.39 -2.47
CA ALA A 193 12.74 -8.82 -3.69
C ALA A 193 13.46 -9.98 -4.40
N THR A 194 14.72 -10.25 -4.05
CA THR A 194 15.54 -11.29 -4.70
C THR A 194 15.34 -12.68 -4.11
N VAL A 195 14.69 -12.77 -2.96
CA VAL A 195 14.43 -14.02 -2.24
C VAL A 195 13.03 -14.52 -2.52
N ALA A 196 12.93 -15.77 -2.99
CA ALA A 196 11.63 -16.39 -3.22
C ALA A 196 10.88 -16.58 -1.88
N PRO A 197 9.55 -16.35 -1.86
CA PRO A 197 8.75 -16.57 -0.66
C PRO A 197 8.76 -18.04 -0.24
N VAL A 198 8.64 -18.28 1.07
CA VAL A 198 8.64 -19.63 1.65
C VAL A 198 7.28 -19.90 2.28
N VAL A 199 6.72 -21.10 2.03
CA VAL A 199 5.51 -21.53 2.76
C VAL A 199 5.88 -21.75 4.22
N SER A 200 5.27 -20.98 5.10
CA SER A 200 5.50 -21.01 6.54
C SER A 200 4.22 -20.80 7.31
N GLU A 201 4.17 -21.30 8.54
CA GLU A 201 3.09 -20.95 9.47
C GLU A 201 3.14 -19.45 9.80
N LEU A 202 1.98 -18.79 9.73
CA LEU A 202 1.84 -17.38 10.03
C LEU A 202 1.64 -17.17 11.53
N ILE A 203 2.52 -16.37 12.13
CA ILE A 203 2.52 -16.11 13.57
C ILE A 203 1.17 -15.50 14.00
N GLY A 204 0.54 -16.08 15.02
CA GLY A 204 -0.73 -15.60 15.57
C GLY A 204 -1.97 -15.97 14.77
N ARG A 205 -1.86 -16.71 13.67
CA ARG A 205 -2.97 -17.06 12.78
C ARG A 205 -3.44 -18.53 12.89
N GLY A 206 -3.31 -19.13 14.07
CA GLY A 206 -3.95 -20.41 14.41
C GLY A 206 -3.54 -21.61 13.56
N GLY A 207 -2.29 -21.67 13.07
CA GLY A 207 -1.78 -22.72 12.20
C GLY A 207 -2.01 -22.47 10.70
N GLU A 208 -2.52 -21.31 10.31
CA GLU A 208 -2.59 -20.90 8.91
C GLU A 208 -1.17 -20.83 8.32
N ALA A 209 -0.98 -21.41 7.15
CA ALA A 209 0.27 -21.32 6.39
C ALA A 209 0.10 -20.38 5.20
N GLY A 210 1.14 -19.59 4.91
CA GLY A 210 1.16 -18.65 3.78
C GLY A 210 2.54 -18.50 3.17
N LEU A 211 2.64 -17.79 2.06
CA LEU A 211 3.88 -17.43 1.40
C LEU A 211 4.53 -16.26 2.16
N LEU A 212 5.46 -16.56 3.06
CA LEU A 212 6.16 -15.59 3.88
C LEU A 212 7.34 -15.00 3.11
N LEU A 213 7.43 -13.66 3.10
CA LEU A 213 8.50 -12.88 2.49
C LEU A 213 9.67 -12.70 3.46
N SER A 214 10.85 -12.56 2.90
CA SER A 214 12.08 -12.33 3.66
C SER A 214 12.37 -10.86 3.83
N PRO A 215 12.80 -10.41 5.04
CA PRO A 215 13.32 -9.06 5.21
C PRO A 215 14.61 -8.87 4.40
N ALA A 216 14.92 -7.63 4.04
CA ALA A 216 16.20 -7.28 3.47
C ALA A 216 17.34 -7.62 4.45
N ARG A 217 18.55 -7.78 3.91
CA ARG A 217 19.73 -8.02 4.74
C ARG A 217 19.94 -6.87 5.71
N PRO A 218 20.22 -7.17 6.98
CA PRO A 218 20.46 -6.13 7.97
C PRO A 218 21.71 -5.30 7.63
N THR A 219 21.63 -4.01 7.95
CA THR A 219 22.74 -3.05 7.88
C THR A 219 22.85 -2.34 9.24
N GLU A 220 23.60 -1.26 9.33
CA GLU A 220 23.60 -0.45 10.58
C GLU A 220 22.23 0.22 10.81
N ALA A 221 21.54 0.65 9.74
CA ALA A 221 20.25 1.32 9.83
C ALA A 221 19.03 0.38 9.69
N VAL A 222 19.20 -0.79 9.03
CA VAL A 222 18.14 -1.77 8.79
C VAL A 222 18.33 -2.97 9.71
N SER A 223 17.31 -3.28 10.50
CA SER A 223 17.33 -4.39 11.47
C SER A 223 17.22 -5.77 10.79
N GLU A 224 17.41 -6.84 11.57
CA GLU A 224 17.20 -8.23 11.12
C GLU A 224 15.75 -8.51 10.69
N THR A 225 14.79 -7.71 11.14
CA THR A 225 13.39 -7.80 10.70
C THR A 225 13.08 -6.93 9.48
N GLY A 226 14.09 -6.30 8.87
CA GLY A 226 13.95 -5.37 7.77
C GLY A 226 13.47 -3.97 8.17
N GLY A 227 13.25 -3.73 9.46
CA GLY A 227 12.74 -2.45 9.97
C GLY A 227 13.81 -1.37 10.07
N CYS A 228 13.41 -0.12 9.79
CA CYS A 228 14.24 1.07 9.85
C CYS A 228 13.50 2.20 10.58
N TRP A 229 14.26 3.01 11.34
CA TRP A 229 13.73 4.17 12.07
C TRP A 229 13.59 5.44 11.23
N PHE A 230 13.43 5.31 9.92
CA PHE A 230 13.18 6.46 9.05
C PHE A 230 11.70 6.81 9.05
N GLY A 231 11.34 7.98 9.55
CA GLY A 231 9.97 8.39 9.88
C GLY A 231 9.15 8.96 8.72
N LEU A 232 9.63 8.88 7.47
CA LEU A 232 8.91 9.32 6.27
C LEU A 232 8.48 8.13 5.42
N GLY A 233 7.63 8.40 4.43
CA GLY A 233 7.12 7.41 3.48
C GLY A 233 5.62 7.14 3.60
N GLN A 234 4.99 7.45 4.75
CA GLN A 234 3.56 7.20 4.97
C GLN A 234 2.65 8.05 4.09
N THR A 235 3.12 9.22 3.66
CA THR A 235 2.36 10.13 2.78
C THR A 235 2.81 10.09 1.33
N GLY A 236 3.93 9.45 1.05
CA GLY A 236 4.46 9.21 -0.29
C GLY A 236 5.94 8.87 -0.27
N VAL A 237 6.32 7.89 -1.07
CA VAL A 237 7.69 7.51 -1.36
C VAL A 237 7.81 7.17 -2.84
N TYR A 238 8.92 7.59 -3.45
CA TYR A 238 9.29 7.22 -4.81
C TYR A 238 10.78 6.96 -4.89
N ALA A 239 11.17 5.80 -5.40
CA ALA A 239 12.56 5.40 -5.62
C ALA A 239 12.95 5.67 -7.07
N PHE A 240 14.02 6.45 -7.29
CA PHE A 240 14.53 6.73 -8.65
C PHE A 240 15.33 5.55 -9.22
N GLY A 241 15.66 4.56 -8.42
CA GLY A 241 16.41 3.37 -8.83
C GLY A 241 17.93 3.57 -8.94
N ASP A 242 18.43 4.67 -8.43
CA ASP A 242 19.86 5.04 -8.39
C ASP A 242 20.38 5.30 -6.96
N GLY A 243 19.59 4.94 -5.95
CA GLY A 243 19.86 5.22 -4.55
C GLY A 243 19.33 6.58 -4.09
N THR A 244 18.61 7.31 -4.96
CA THR A 244 17.93 8.56 -4.62
C THR A 244 16.43 8.30 -4.46
N TYR A 245 15.81 9.01 -3.51
CA TYR A 245 14.40 8.85 -3.16
C TYR A 245 13.73 10.19 -2.94
N ALA A 246 12.46 10.29 -3.35
CA ALA A 246 11.61 11.41 -3.00
C ALA A 246 10.61 10.95 -1.92
N PHE A 247 10.61 11.64 -0.78
CA PHE A 247 9.64 11.41 0.29
C PHE A 247 8.72 12.62 0.44
N SER A 248 7.43 12.34 0.56
CA SER A 248 6.43 13.35 0.85
C SER A 248 6.26 13.51 2.35
N GLN A 249 6.30 14.74 2.83
CA GLN A 249 6.01 15.09 4.20
C GLN A 249 4.72 15.93 4.25
N HIS A 250 3.75 15.45 5.02
CA HIS A 250 2.51 16.19 5.24
C HIS A 250 2.74 17.41 6.13
N MET A 251 2.18 18.54 5.72
CA MET A 251 2.24 19.78 6.47
C MET A 251 0.85 20.40 6.60
N ASN A 252 0.59 21.02 7.76
CA ASN A 252 -0.56 21.90 7.93
C ASN A 252 -0.08 23.34 7.82
N ARG A 253 -0.58 24.08 6.85
CA ARG A 253 -0.36 25.52 6.73
C ARG A 253 -1.57 26.26 7.31
N VAL A 254 -1.32 27.32 8.03
CA VAL A 254 -2.34 28.27 8.45
C VAL A 254 -2.11 29.53 7.62
N GLU A 255 -3.07 29.87 6.77
CA GLU A 255 -3.03 31.08 5.95
C GLU A 255 -3.24 32.31 6.83
N GLU A 256 -2.91 33.50 6.32
CA GLU A 256 -3.14 34.78 7.02
C GLU A 256 -4.62 34.98 7.36
N SER A 257 -5.52 34.41 6.58
CA SER A 257 -6.97 34.37 6.83
C SER A 257 -7.39 33.51 8.02
N GLY A 258 -6.46 32.75 8.63
CA GLY A 258 -6.74 31.75 9.67
C GLY A 258 -7.28 30.40 9.13
N VAL A 259 -7.43 30.25 7.83
CA VAL A 259 -7.83 28.99 7.22
C VAL A 259 -6.68 28.00 7.29
N ARG A 260 -6.98 26.77 7.74
CA ARG A 260 -6.02 25.64 7.70
C ARG A 260 -6.11 24.96 6.35
N THR A 261 -4.99 24.93 5.65
CA THR A 261 -4.82 24.15 4.41
C THR A 261 -3.86 23.01 4.64
N GLN A 262 -4.15 21.86 4.00
CA GLN A 262 -3.22 20.76 3.95
C GLN A 262 -2.23 21.03 2.82
N ALA A 263 -0.95 20.80 3.07
CA ALA A 263 0.13 20.92 2.11
C ALA A 263 1.04 19.70 2.22
N SER A 264 1.84 19.47 1.20
CA SER A 264 2.87 18.47 1.20
C SER A 264 4.17 19.07 0.71
N GLU A 265 5.27 18.67 1.31
CA GLU A 265 6.62 18.98 0.86
C GLU A 265 7.28 17.69 0.38
N VAL A 266 7.90 17.72 -0.78
CA VAL A 266 8.69 16.61 -1.31
C VAL A 266 10.16 16.88 -1.04
N ILE A 267 10.80 15.95 -0.34
CA ILE A 267 12.19 16.07 0.10
C ILE A 267 12.98 14.92 -0.53
N LEU A 268 14.16 15.25 -1.07
CA LEU A 268 15.04 14.26 -1.67
C LEU A 268 16.02 13.70 -0.62
N TYR A 269 16.18 12.39 -0.64
CA TYR A 269 17.12 11.66 0.20
C TYR A 269 17.97 10.74 -0.67
N ARG A 270 19.15 10.40 -0.17
CA ARG A 270 20.00 9.35 -0.73
C ARG A 270 20.26 8.29 0.34
N LEU A 271 20.28 7.05 -0.08
CA LEU A 271 20.72 5.95 0.77
C LEU A 271 22.26 5.98 0.86
N ASP A 272 22.80 6.02 2.09
CA ASP A 272 24.21 5.98 2.34
C ASP A 272 24.77 4.54 2.48
N GLU A 273 26.07 4.42 2.75
CA GLU A 273 26.75 3.13 2.90
C GLU A 273 26.26 2.31 4.13
N THR A 274 25.67 2.95 5.10
CA THR A 274 25.11 2.30 6.30
C THR A 274 23.69 1.80 6.08
N GLY A 275 23.06 2.20 4.97
CA GLY A 275 21.66 1.95 4.68
C GLY A 275 20.72 2.98 5.31
N ASP A 276 21.23 4.12 5.75
CA ASP A 276 20.42 5.23 6.26
C ASP A 276 20.10 6.25 5.17
N PHE A 277 18.98 6.94 5.35
CA PHE A 277 18.54 8.01 4.44
C PHE A 277 19.13 9.35 4.91
N VAL A 278 19.99 9.89 4.07
CA VAL A 278 20.59 11.22 4.28
C VAL A 278 20.05 12.21 3.24
N PHE A 279 19.98 13.48 3.59
CA PHE A 279 19.54 14.51 2.65
C PHE A 279 20.39 14.49 1.37
N ALA A 280 19.72 14.48 0.22
CA ALA A 280 20.39 14.68 -1.05
C ALA A 280 20.51 16.20 -1.29
N GLU A 281 21.75 16.70 -1.36
CA GLU A 281 22.00 18.06 -1.85
C GLU A 281 21.66 18.11 -3.35
N VAL A 282 20.78 19.05 -3.74
CA VAL A 282 20.34 19.29 -5.12
C VAL A 282 21.29 20.24 -5.80
#